data_631363520d6fb9f2e28ecaa5a03e5cc5
#
_entry.id   631363520d6fb9f2e28ecaa5a03e5cc5
#
_cell.length_a   1.000
_cell.length_b   1.000
_cell.length_c   1.000
_cell.angle_alpha   90.00
_cell.angle_beta   90.00
_cell.angle_gamma   90.00
#
_symmetry.space_group_name_H-M   'P 1'
#
loop_
_entity.id
_entity.type
_entity.pdbx_description
1 polymer ?
#
loop_
_entity_poly.entity_id
_entity_poly.type
_entity_poly.pdbx_seq_one_letter_code
_entity_poly.pdbx_strand_id
1 'polypeptide(L)'
;GLSLGQILAPEFDTTTFSYTQSNGTFLPETFSKEFSHPDTTRNYSTAASSIQIIGDGSVIMCAGRQGRTFELNPDGEVAWEYVTPLKNGNPVTQGFNLALSENFTFQAQRYLATYPAFIGKTLAPIGFIESEPNPAFCSLVSTDKTFNKNNDISFSPNPVNTLLFLKNNNEKTEQVNLINSIGNLILTQNIPFGATEINVSHLPSGIYFLQNKSSSFLKKIIIQH
;
A
#
# COMPACT_ATOMS: atom_id res chain seq x y z
N GLY A 1 -20.52 10.52 -0.64
CA GLY A 1 -19.58 11.38 -1.36
C GLY A 1 -18.23 10.71 -1.49
N LEU A 2 -17.41 11.19 -2.42
CA LEU A 2 -16.06 10.72 -2.69
C LEU A 2 -15.15 11.95 -2.77
N SER A 3 -13.98 11.87 -2.12
CA SER A 3 -12.90 12.84 -2.33
C SER A 3 -11.82 12.20 -3.19
N LEU A 4 -11.28 12.97 -4.11
CA LEU A 4 -10.21 12.54 -5.02
C LEU A 4 -9.00 13.45 -4.85
N GLY A 5 -7.81 12.89 -4.92
CA GLY A 5 -6.59 13.61 -5.20
C GLY A 5 -6.37 13.64 -6.70
N GLN A 6 -6.14 14.82 -7.29
CA GLN A 6 -6.02 14.96 -8.74
C GLN A 6 -4.78 15.75 -9.10
N ILE A 7 -4.10 15.33 -10.16
CA ILE A 7 -2.99 16.07 -10.76
C ILE A 7 -3.50 16.71 -12.04
N LEU A 8 -3.39 18.02 -12.09
CA LEU A 8 -3.57 18.81 -13.30
C LEU A 8 -2.20 19.32 -13.75
N ALA A 9 -1.86 19.11 -15.01
CA ALA A 9 -0.63 19.60 -15.63
C ALA A 9 -0.99 20.60 -16.73
N PRO A 10 -1.30 21.87 -16.38
CA PRO A 10 -1.73 22.86 -17.35
C PRO A 10 -0.60 23.21 -18.31
N GLU A 11 -0.93 23.33 -19.58
CA GLU A 11 0.03 23.76 -20.61
C GLU A 11 0.26 25.28 -20.47
N PHE A 12 1.48 25.64 -20.10
CA PHE A 12 1.89 27.03 -19.91
C PHE A 12 2.92 27.43 -20.97
N ASP A 13 2.61 28.46 -21.77
CA ASP A 13 3.52 29.05 -22.72
C ASP A 13 4.39 30.12 -22.04
N THR A 14 5.67 29.83 -21.92
CA THR A 14 6.65 30.73 -21.30
C THR A 14 6.99 31.94 -22.15
N THR A 15 6.62 31.96 -23.44
CA THR A 15 6.87 33.08 -24.36
C THR A 15 5.78 34.14 -24.21
N THR A 16 4.53 33.71 -24.13
CA THR A 16 3.38 34.59 -23.99
C THR A 16 2.93 34.77 -22.56
N PHE A 17 3.52 34.03 -21.62
CA PHE A 17 3.13 33.97 -20.20
C PHE A 17 1.65 33.68 -20.00
N SER A 18 1.10 32.77 -20.79
CA SER A 18 -0.30 32.40 -20.75
C SER A 18 -0.51 30.89 -20.75
N TYR A 19 -1.67 30.46 -20.27
CA TYR A 19 -2.10 29.07 -20.37
C TYR A 19 -2.80 28.82 -21.70
N THR A 20 -2.50 27.65 -22.30
CA THR A 20 -3.12 27.22 -23.56
C THR A 20 -4.63 27.03 -23.37
N GLN A 21 -5.40 27.54 -24.33
CA GLN A 21 -6.85 27.40 -24.37
C GLN A 21 -7.32 26.79 -25.69
N SER A 22 -8.38 26.00 -25.62
CA SER A 22 -9.13 25.53 -26.78
C SER A 22 -10.61 25.83 -26.59
N ASN A 23 -11.20 26.57 -27.53
CA ASN A 23 -12.61 26.98 -27.45
C ASN A 23 -13.00 27.68 -26.14
N GLY A 24 -12.06 28.47 -25.56
CA GLY A 24 -12.29 29.21 -24.31
C GLY A 24 -12.12 28.35 -23.03
N THR A 25 -11.73 27.09 -23.15
CA THR A 25 -11.44 26.20 -22.02
C THR A 25 -9.93 26.05 -21.89
N PHE A 26 -9.40 26.11 -20.66
CA PHE A 26 -7.99 25.85 -20.38
C PHE A 26 -7.66 24.38 -20.55
N LEU A 27 -6.48 24.08 -21.12
CA LEU A 27 -5.96 22.73 -21.29
C LEU A 27 -5.08 22.32 -20.08
N PRO A 28 -5.00 21.01 -19.78
CA PRO A 28 -5.73 19.91 -20.42
C PRO A 28 -7.19 19.82 -19.95
N GLU A 29 -8.04 19.21 -20.77
CA GLU A 29 -9.47 19.01 -20.42
C GLU A 29 -9.67 17.95 -19.33
N THR A 30 -8.65 17.12 -19.06
CA THR A 30 -8.71 16.03 -18.09
C THR A 30 -7.52 16.06 -17.14
N PHE A 31 -7.68 15.50 -15.97
CA PHE A 31 -6.59 15.32 -15.02
C PHE A 31 -5.60 14.25 -15.53
N SER A 32 -4.32 14.49 -15.32
CA SER A 32 -3.26 13.56 -15.73
C SER A 32 -3.22 12.31 -14.84
N LYS A 33 -3.65 12.43 -13.58
CA LYS A 33 -3.74 11.32 -12.63
C LYS A 33 -4.76 11.60 -11.55
N GLU A 34 -5.42 10.55 -11.08
CA GLU A 34 -6.36 10.59 -9.96
C GLU A 34 -5.97 9.55 -8.91
N PHE A 35 -6.20 9.87 -7.64
CA PHE A 35 -5.92 9.02 -6.50
C PHE A 35 -7.15 8.97 -5.58
N SER A 36 -7.44 7.78 -5.06
CA SER A 36 -8.49 7.56 -4.09
C SER A 36 -8.15 6.36 -3.21
N HIS A 37 -8.66 6.35 -2.00
CA HIS A 37 -8.64 5.13 -1.19
C HIS A 37 -9.47 4.04 -1.90
N PRO A 38 -9.00 2.76 -1.98
CA PRO A 38 -9.78 1.67 -2.57
C PRO A 38 -11.17 1.49 -1.94
N ASP A 39 -11.26 1.67 -0.61
CA ASP A 39 -12.54 1.83 0.08
C ASP A 39 -12.93 3.32 0.10
N THR A 40 -13.82 3.70 -0.80
CA THR A 40 -14.23 5.10 -1.00
C THR A 40 -14.92 5.71 0.23
N THR A 41 -15.43 4.91 1.16
CA THR A 41 -16.01 5.41 2.42
C THR A 41 -14.95 5.98 3.35
N ARG A 42 -13.70 5.58 3.18
CA ARG A 42 -12.54 6.02 3.96
C ARG A 42 -11.85 7.26 3.40
N ASN A 43 -12.32 7.78 2.27
CA ASN A 43 -11.76 8.97 1.63
C ASN A 43 -12.84 9.98 1.31
N TYR A 44 -13.66 10.32 2.30
CA TYR A 44 -14.66 11.36 2.14
C TYR A 44 -14.45 12.50 3.12
N SER A 45 -14.14 13.68 2.61
CA SER A 45 -14.01 14.88 3.40
C SER A 45 -14.51 16.09 2.60
N THR A 46 -15.47 16.83 3.15
CA THR A 46 -16.00 18.04 2.53
C THR A 46 -15.20 19.29 2.86
N ALA A 47 -14.22 19.18 3.73
CA ALA A 47 -13.33 20.28 4.15
C ALA A 47 -12.03 19.73 4.72
N ALA A 48 -10.97 20.53 4.65
CA ALA A 48 -9.64 20.21 5.12
C ALA A 48 -9.16 18.83 4.64
N SER A 49 -8.39 18.83 3.60
CA SER A 49 -7.81 17.64 3.00
C SER A 49 -6.49 18.00 2.36
N SER A 50 -5.61 17.06 2.25
CA SER A 50 -4.33 17.27 1.58
C SER A 50 -3.91 16.03 0.82
N ILE A 51 -3.09 16.27 -0.20
CA ILE A 51 -2.38 15.25 -0.95
C ILE A 51 -0.92 15.66 -1.06
N GLN A 52 -0.03 14.72 -0.91
CA GLN A 52 1.41 14.90 -1.16
C GLN A 52 1.92 13.72 -1.95
N ILE A 53 2.61 14.00 -3.06
CA ILE A 53 3.33 12.98 -3.83
C ILE A 53 4.72 12.83 -3.20
N ILE A 54 5.13 11.59 -2.96
CA ILE A 54 6.43 11.22 -2.41
C ILE A 54 7.37 10.83 -3.55
N GLY A 55 8.67 10.98 -3.35
CA GLY A 55 9.68 10.83 -4.39
C GLY A 55 9.77 9.45 -5.04
N ASP A 56 9.23 8.41 -4.41
CA ASP A 56 9.12 7.05 -4.96
C ASP A 56 7.84 6.82 -5.78
N GLY A 57 7.00 7.85 -5.94
CA GLY A 57 5.70 7.78 -6.60
C GLY A 57 4.54 7.39 -5.71
N SER A 58 4.78 7.11 -4.43
CA SER A 58 3.74 6.94 -3.41
C SER A 58 3.03 8.27 -3.15
N VAL A 59 1.82 8.19 -2.60
CA VAL A 59 0.98 9.36 -2.35
C VAL A 59 0.42 9.28 -0.92
N ILE A 60 0.65 10.32 -0.12
CA ILE A 60 -0.01 10.45 1.18
C ILE A 60 -1.23 11.35 1.03
N MET A 61 -2.36 10.90 1.56
CA MET A 61 -3.63 11.61 1.52
C MET A 61 -4.20 11.77 2.92
N CYS A 62 -4.82 12.92 3.17
CA CYS A 62 -5.52 13.21 4.42
C CYS A 62 -7.00 13.51 4.12
N ALA A 63 -7.90 12.71 4.67
CA ALA A 63 -9.33 12.97 4.70
C ALA A 63 -9.66 13.72 6.01
N GLY A 64 -9.53 15.04 5.99
CA GLY A 64 -9.44 15.86 7.20
C GLY A 64 -10.61 15.72 8.16
N ARG A 65 -11.86 15.66 7.65
CA ARG A 65 -13.06 15.49 8.51
C ARG A 65 -13.16 14.12 9.17
N GLN A 66 -12.49 13.11 8.60
CA GLN A 66 -12.40 11.79 9.19
C GLN A 66 -11.18 11.66 10.10
N GLY A 67 -10.32 12.68 10.17
CA GLY A 67 -9.03 12.61 10.86
C GLY A 67 -8.14 11.46 10.37
N ARG A 68 -8.33 11.06 9.12
CA ARG A 68 -7.74 9.88 8.51
C ARG A 68 -6.62 10.27 7.57
N THR A 69 -5.48 9.66 7.75
CA THR A 69 -4.33 9.78 6.85
C THR A 69 -3.95 8.39 6.35
N PHE A 70 -3.71 8.26 5.07
CA PHE A 70 -3.29 7.00 4.46
C PHE A 70 -2.26 7.25 3.36
N GLU A 71 -1.45 6.25 3.09
CA GLU A 71 -0.47 6.27 2.01
C GLU A 71 -0.83 5.19 0.99
N LEU A 72 -0.87 5.58 -0.26
CA LEU A 72 -0.98 4.66 -1.40
C LEU A 72 0.41 4.42 -1.97
N ASN A 73 0.75 3.16 -2.24
CA ASN A 73 1.93 2.81 -3.02
C ASN A 73 1.74 3.22 -4.49
N PRO A 74 2.78 3.15 -5.35
CA PRO A 74 2.67 3.49 -6.77
C PRO A 74 1.61 2.68 -7.54
N ASP A 75 1.26 1.49 -7.05
CA ASP A 75 0.22 0.61 -7.63
C ASP A 75 -1.21 0.98 -7.17
N GLY A 76 -1.34 1.96 -6.27
CA GLY A 76 -2.62 2.43 -5.73
C GLY A 76 -3.17 1.63 -4.55
N GLU A 77 -2.37 0.75 -3.96
CA GLU A 77 -2.74 -0.02 -2.78
C GLU A 77 -2.41 0.75 -1.50
N VAL A 78 -3.19 0.54 -0.44
CA VAL A 78 -2.95 1.16 0.85
C VAL A 78 -1.73 0.52 1.52
N ALA A 79 -0.65 1.29 1.65
CA ALA A 79 0.56 0.87 2.34
C ALA A 79 0.41 0.95 3.86
N TRP A 80 -0.23 2.00 4.36
CA TRP A 80 -0.62 2.17 5.76
C TRP A 80 -1.75 3.19 5.89
N GLU A 81 -2.40 3.17 7.04
CA GLU A 81 -3.48 4.06 7.39
C GLU A 81 -3.42 4.43 8.88
N TYR A 82 -3.75 5.67 9.19
CA TYR A 82 -3.78 6.19 10.55
C TYR A 82 -5.01 7.06 10.77
N VAL A 83 -5.69 6.86 11.89
CA VAL A 83 -6.79 7.70 12.34
C VAL A 83 -6.35 8.47 13.57
N THR A 84 -6.39 9.79 13.50
CA THR A 84 -5.99 10.67 14.61
C THR A 84 -6.86 10.38 15.85
N PRO A 85 -6.27 9.88 16.95
CA PRO A 85 -7.03 9.39 18.11
C PRO A 85 -7.39 10.51 19.10
N LEU A 86 -7.94 11.60 18.57
CA LEU A 86 -8.31 12.77 19.35
C LEU A 86 -9.81 13.05 19.19
N LYS A 87 -10.53 13.24 20.28
CA LYS A 87 -11.90 13.76 20.26
C LYS A 87 -11.89 15.20 20.74
N ASN A 88 -12.16 16.14 19.84
CA ASN A 88 -12.14 17.58 20.15
C ASN A 88 -10.83 18.01 20.85
N GLY A 89 -9.69 17.47 20.38
CA GLY A 89 -8.37 17.77 20.90
C GLY A 89 -7.91 16.93 22.12
N ASN A 90 -8.76 16.08 22.67
CA ASN A 90 -8.42 15.21 23.79
C ASN A 90 -8.15 13.77 23.33
N PRO A 91 -7.08 13.12 23.82
CA PRO A 91 -6.82 11.71 23.52
C PRO A 91 -7.99 10.81 23.88
N VAL A 92 -8.29 9.85 23.03
CA VAL A 92 -9.27 8.79 23.27
C VAL A 92 -8.59 7.45 23.38
N THR A 93 -9.29 6.45 23.93
CA THR A 93 -8.80 5.08 24.00
C THR A 93 -8.63 4.50 22.60
N GLN A 94 -7.67 3.62 22.44
CA GLN A 94 -7.42 2.95 21.18
C GLN A 94 -8.67 2.20 20.70
N GLY A 95 -9.02 2.36 19.41
CA GLY A 95 -10.23 1.76 18.83
C GLY A 95 -11.53 2.51 19.13
N PHE A 96 -11.48 3.67 19.81
CA PHE A 96 -12.65 4.49 20.02
C PHE A 96 -13.28 4.90 18.68
N ASN A 97 -14.60 4.73 18.57
CA ASN A 97 -15.33 5.11 17.35
C ASN A 97 -15.63 6.62 17.34
N LEU A 98 -14.88 7.34 16.54
CA LEU A 98 -15.00 8.79 16.38
C LEU A 98 -16.05 9.13 15.33
N ALA A 99 -16.92 10.08 15.65
CA ALA A 99 -17.85 10.64 14.70
C ALA A 99 -17.13 11.62 13.73
N LEU A 100 -17.76 11.90 12.61
CA LEU A 100 -17.23 12.81 11.60
C LEU A 100 -16.90 14.18 12.21
N SER A 101 -15.72 14.66 11.99
CA SER A 101 -15.15 15.93 12.49
C SER A 101 -14.78 15.96 13.99
N GLU A 102 -14.96 14.92 14.76
CA GLU A 102 -14.47 14.87 16.15
C GLU A 102 -12.94 14.86 16.22
N ASN A 103 -12.28 14.26 15.23
CA ASN A 103 -10.82 14.17 15.07
C ASN A 103 -10.30 14.98 13.88
N PHE A 104 -10.87 16.14 13.65
CA PHE A 104 -10.55 16.98 12.51
C PHE A 104 -9.05 17.22 12.35
N THR A 105 -8.49 16.84 11.20
CA THR A 105 -7.08 17.02 10.83
C THR A 105 -6.99 17.90 9.59
N PHE A 106 -6.30 19.04 9.68
CA PHE A 106 -6.26 20.00 8.58
C PHE A 106 -5.52 19.45 7.36
N GLN A 107 -4.34 18.87 7.59
CA GLN A 107 -3.50 18.26 6.56
C GLN A 107 -2.53 17.27 7.18
N ALA A 108 -1.98 16.39 6.36
CA ALA A 108 -0.86 15.52 6.71
C ALA A 108 0.27 15.66 5.68
N GLN A 109 1.50 15.66 6.17
CA GLN A 109 2.71 15.69 5.34
C GLN A 109 3.72 14.69 5.89
N ARG A 110 4.42 14.03 5.00
CA ARG A 110 5.52 13.13 5.33
C ARG A 110 6.85 13.74 4.92
N TYR A 111 7.78 13.69 5.84
CA TYR A 111 9.18 14.07 5.61
C TYR A 111 10.07 12.87 5.84
N LEU A 112 11.07 12.68 4.99
CA LEU A 112 12.09 11.67 5.19
C LEU A 112 12.96 12.02 6.41
N ALA A 113 13.52 11.01 7.06
CA ALA A 113 14.44 11.23 8.19
C ALA A 113 15.67 12.09 7.80
N THR A 114 16.01 12.12 6.51
CA THR A 114 17.08 12.94 5.94
C THR A 114 16.68 14.39 5.66
N TYR A 115 15.43 14.78 5.96
CA TYR A 115 14.98 16.15 5.73
C TYR A 115 15.85 17.14 6.52
N PRO A 116 16.31 18.24 5.90
CA PRO A 116 17.31 19.13 6.51
C PRO A 116 16.96 19.66 7.90
N ALA A 117 15.68 19.89 8.20
CA ALA A 117 15.24 20.35 9.51
C ALA A 117 15.44 19.31 10.64
N PHE A 118 15.71 18.05 10.29
CA PHE A 118 15.94 16.97 11.26
C PHE A 118 17.42 16.74 11.56
N ILE A 119 18.32 17.46 10.90
CA ILE A 119 19.76 17.34 11.17
C ILE A 119 20.04 17.66 12.64
N GLY A 120 20.72 16.73 13.33
CA GLY A 120 21.02 16.84 14.76
C GLY A 120 19.84 16.62 15.70
N LYS A 121 18.68 16.15 15.19
CA LYS A 121 17.51 15.79 16.00
C LYS A 121 17.41 14.28 16.19
N THR A 122 16.99 13.86 17.36
CA THR A 122 16.65 12.46 17.63
C THR A 122 15.19 12.24 17.24
N LEU A 123 14.95 11.40 16.22
CA LEU A 123 13.61 11.05 15.73
C LEU A 123 13.15 9.73 16.37
N ALA A 124 13.10 9.69 17.70
CA ALA A 124 12.61 8.53 18.44
C ALA A 124 11.13 8.71 18.80
N PRO A 125 10.31 7.63 18.77
CA PRO A 125 8.95 7.68 19.29
C PRO A 125 8.96 8.04 20.77
N ILE A 126 8.07 8.93 21.19
CA ILE A 126 7.92 9.36 22.59
C ILE A 126 6.77 8.63 23.30
N GLY A 127 5.98 7.85 22.59
CA GLY A 127 4.87 7.08 23.13
C GLY A 127 3.62 7.12 22.24
N PHE A 128 2.54 6.64 22.79
CA PHE A 128 1.24 6.65 22.12
C PHE A 128 0.52 7.98 22.34
N ILE A 129 -0.28 8.41 21.38
CA ILE A 129 -1.16 9.59 21.53
C ILE A 129 -2.44 9.16 22.25
N GLU A 130 -2.89 7.92 22.02
CA GLU A 130 -4.07 7.34 22.61
C GLU A 130 -3.94 7.27 24.13
N SER A 131 -5.05 7.51 24.83
CA SER A 131 -5.17 7.15 26.23
C SER A 131 -5.38 5.63 26.36
N GLU A 132 -4.77 5.03 27.39
CA GLU A 132 -4.87 3.58 27.66
C GLU A 132 -4.54 2.70 26.43
N PRO A 133 -3.34 2.86 25.81
CA PRO A 133 -3.00 2.09 24.62
C PRO A 133 -3.00 0.59 24.96
N ASN A 134 -3.70 -0.19 24.12
CA ASN A 134 -3.71 -1.64 24.23
C ASN A 134 -2.73 -2.24 23.21
N PRO A 135 -1.56 -2.75 23.63
CA PRO A 135 -0.59 -3.34 22.71
C PRO A 135 -1.14 -4.54 21.92
N ALA A 136 -2.14 -5.23 22.49
CA ALA A 136 -2.78 -6.35 21.82
C ALA A 136 -3.79 -5.91 20.74
N PHE A 137 -4.21 -4.64 20.73
CA PHE A 137 -5.19 -4.15 19.76
C PHE A 137 -4.68 -4.31 18.31
N CYS A 138 -3.42 -3.98 18.06
CA CYS A 138 -2.82 -4.14 16.73
C CYS A 138 -2.80 -5.61 16.29
N SER A 139 -2.66 -6.56 17.19
CA SER A 139 -2.74 -7.99 16.86
C SER A 139 -4.18 -8.46 16.62
N LEU A 140 -5.18 -7.76 17.17
CA LEU A 140 -6.61 -8.08 16.96
C LEU A 140 -7.17 -7.52 15.66
N VAL A 141 -6.68 -6.33 15.22
CA VAL A 141 -7.11 -5.66 13.98
C VAL A 141 -6.16 -5.91 12.83
N SER A 142 -4.95 -6.31 13.14
CA SER A 142 -4.00 -6.76 12.12
C SER A 142 -4.50 -8.08 11.58
N THR A 143 -4.95 -8.08 10.35
CA THR A 143 -4.94 -9.29 9.53
C THR A 143 -3.51 -9.64 9.13
N ASP A 144 -2.52 -9.11 9.84
CA ASP A 144 -1.17 -9.59 9.78
C ASP A 144 -1.18 -11.06 10.25
N LYS A 145 -1.50 -11.89 9.29
CA LYS A 145 -0.72 -13.10 9.20
C LYS A 145 0.71 -12.58 9.21
N THR A 146 1.35 -12.63 10.39
CA THR A 146 2.79 -12.48 10.51
C THR A 146 3.33 -13.40 9.43
N PHE A 147 3.72 -12.82 8.31
CA PHE A 147 4.58 -13.51 7.39
C PHE A 147 5.83 -13.77 8.22
N ASN A 148 5.86 -14.93 8.85
CA ASN A 148 7.02 -15.39 9.57
C ASN A 148 8.19 -15.15 8.64
N LYS A 149 9.08 -14.27 9.05
CA LYS A 149 10.26 -13.85 8.27
C LYS A 149 11.25 -15.00 8.06
N ASN A 150 10.91 -16.17 8.57
CA ASN A 150 11.49 -17.43 8.19
C ASN A 150 10.93 -17.78 6.81
N ASN A 151 11.54 -17.22 5.77
CA ASN A 151 11.33 -17.63 4.39
C ASN A 151 11.89 -19.07 4.25
N ASP A 152 11.13 -20.02 4.75
CA ASP A 152 11.51 -21.44 4.68
C ASP A 152 11.48 -21.94 3.23
N ILE A 153 10.81 -21.21 2.33
CA ILE A 153 10.78 -21.49 0.90
C ILE A 153 11.29 -20.28 0.11
N SER A 154 12.38 -20.50 -0.61
CA SER A 154 12.88 -19.56 -1.62
C SER A 154 12.63 -20.09 -3.02
N PHE A 155 12.65 -19.23 -4.02
CA PHE A 155 12.44 -19.59 -5.41
C PHE A 155 13.26 -18.71 -6.35
N SER A 156 13.65 -19.30 -7.49
CA SER A 156 14.37 -18.61 -8.57
C SER A 156 14.29 -19.42 -9.87
N PRO A 157 14.49 -18.82 -11.05
CA PRO A 157 14.56 -17.38 -11.30
C PRO A 157 13.18 -16.70 -11.24
N ASN A 158 13.16 -15.39 -11.14
CA ASN A 158 11.96 -14.59 -11.30
C ASN A 158 12.35 -13.26 -11.98
N PRO A 159 11.98 -13.00 -13.23
CA PRO A 159 11.09 -13.79 -14.10
C PRO A 159 11.62 -15.18 -14.44
N VAL A 160 10.69 -16.12 -14.68
CA VAL A 160 10.96 -17.50 -15.07
C VAL A 160 10.43 -17.77 -16.49
N ASN A 161 11.24 -18.53 -17.27
CA ASN A 161 10.84 -18.94 -18.63
C ASN A 161 10.35 -20.39 -18.66
N THR A 162 11.15 -21.34 -18.15
CA THR A 162 10.88 -22.77 -18.27
C THR A 162 10.79 -23.50 -16.95
N LEU A 163 11.79 -23.36 -16.09
CA LEU A 163 11.91 -24.08 -14.82
C LEU A 163 11.98 -23.12 -13.64
N LEU A 164 11.04 -23.25 -12.73
CA LEU A 164 11.03 -22.57 -11.46
C LEU A 164 11.62 -23.51 -10.39
N PHE A 165 12.74 -23.10 -9.80
CA PHE A 165 13.37 -23.83 -8.70
C PHE A 165 12.83 -23.32 -7.38
N LEU A 166 12.35 -24.23 -6.55
CA LEU A 166 11.88 -23.97 -5.20
C LEU A 166 12.82 -24.65 -4.22
N LYS A 167 13.27 -23.94 -3.20
CA LYS A 167 14.08 -24.50 -2.14
C LYS A 167 13.33 -24.40 -0.82
N ASN A 168 12.99 -25.54 -0.25
CA ASN A 168 12.41 -25.66 1.08
C ASN A 168 13.54 -25.89 2.09
N ASN A 169 13.70 -24.96 3.02
CA ASN A 169 14.67 -25.05 4.11
C ASN A 169 14.06 -25.65 5.40
N ASN A 170 12.77 -25.99 5.38
CA ASN A 170 12.10 -26.70 6.46
C ASN A 170 12.32 -28.21 6.36
N GLU A 171 12.56 -28.86 7.48
CA GLU A 171 12.68 -30.35 7.54
C GLU A 171 11.36 -31.06 7.19
N LYS A 172 10.24 -30.32 7.20
CA LYS A 172 8.92 -30.83 6.83
C LYS A 172 8.61 -30.57 5.37
N THR A 173 7.93 -31.52 4.73
CA THR A 173 7.38 -31.30 3.40
C THR A 173 6.30 -30.23 3.45
N GLU A 174 6.45 -29.20 2.64
CA GLU A 174 5.47 -28.13 2.46
C GLU A 174 4.65 -28.36 1.21
N GLN A 175 3.38 -27.98 1.24
CA GLN A 175 2.53 -27.96 0.06
C GLN A 175 2.33 -26.53 -0.42
N VAL A 176 2.63 -26.28 -1.70
CA VAL A 176 2.44 -24.98 -2.33
C VAL A 176 1.46 -25.04 -3.47
N ASN A 177 0.73 -23.98 -3.63
CA ASN A 177 -0.21 -23.73 -4.72
C ASN A 177 0.34 -22.63 -5.61
N LEU A 178 0.30 -22.85 -6.92
CA LEU A 178 0.49 -21.79 -7.91
C LEU A 178 -0.89 -21.33 -8.39
N ILE A 179 -1.19 -20.05 -8.22
CA ILE A 179 -2.46 -19.45 -8.61
C ILE A 179 -2.20 -18.33 -9.64
N ASN A 180 -3.13 -18.12 -10.56
CA ASN A 180 -3.04 -17.03 -11.53
C ASN A 180 -3.51 -15.69 -10.94
N SER A 181 -3.41 -14.61 -11.72
CA SER A 181 -3.78 -13.25 -11.32
C SER A 181 -5.26 -13.05 -10.97
N ILE A 182 -6.15 -13.97 -11.42
CA ILE A 182 -7.59 -13.95 -11.10
C ILE A 182 -7.96 -14.92 -9.96
N GLY A 183 -6.94 -15.52 -9.30
CA GLY A 183 -7.14 -16.39 -8.14
C GLY A 183 -7.42 -17.87 -8.46
N ASN A 184 -7.38 -18.29 -9.71
CA ASN A 184 -7.58 -19.70 -10.07
C ASN A 184 -6.34 -20.52 -9.73
N LEU A 185 -6.56 -21.66 -9.08
CA LEU A 185 -5.52 -22.65 -8.82
C LEU A 185 -5.04 -23.28 -10.13
N ILE A 186 -3.76 -23.18 -10.41
CA ILE A 186 -3.10 -23.74 -11.60
C ILE A 186 -2.50 -25.11 -11.30
N LEU A 187 -1.74 -25.20 -10.21
CA LEU A 187 -1.17 -26.48 -9.76
C LEU A 187 -0.94 -26.46 -8.25
N THR A 188 -0.85 -27.65 -7.69
CA THR A 188 -0.41 -27.89 -6.32
C THR A 188 0.82 -28.79 -6.36
N GLN A 189 1.86 -28.39 -5.63
CA GLN A 189 3.13 -29.13 -5.55
C GLN A 189 3.54 -29.37 -4.12
N ASN A 190 3.95 -30.61 -3.80
CA ASN A 190 4.61 -30.93 -2.54
C ASN A 190 6.10 -30.66 -2.69
N ILE A 191 6.66 -29.92 -1.75
CA ILE A 191 8.06 -29.52 -1.73
C ILE A 191 8.72 -30.15 -0.50
N PRO A 192 9.45 -31.27 -0.68
CA PRO A 192 10.24 -31.86 0.40
C PRO A 192 11.39 -30.92 0.81
N PHE A 193 12.07 -31.23 1.90
CA PHE A 193 13.32 -30.55 2.24
C PHE A 193 14.32 -30.57 1.06
N GLY A 194 14.90 -29.41 0.78
CA GLY A 194 15.85 -29.26 -0.33
C GLY A 194 15.21 -28.58 -1.56
N ALA A 195 15.72 -28.92 -2.74
CA ALA A 195 15.30 -28.27 -3.99
C ALA A 195 14.25 -29.12 -4.74
N THR A 196 13.25 -28.42 -5.30
CA THR A 196 12.21 -28.99 -6.16
C THR A 196 12.07 -28.12 -7.41
N GLU A 197 11.86 -28.73 -8.57
CA GLU A 197 11.66 -28.03 -9.84
C GLU A 197 10.20 -28.09 -10.26
N ILE A 198 9.70 -26.99 -10.78
CA ILE A 198 8.37 -26.88 -11.41
C ILE A 198 8.55 -26.42 -12.85
N ASN A 199 8.10 -27.24 -13.80
CA ASN A 199 8.07 -26.83 -15.20
C ASN A 199 6.87 -25.90 -15.44
N VAL A 200 7.15 -24.67 -15.83
CA VAL A 200 6.15 -23.63 -16.12
C VAL A 200 6.09 -23.25 -17.60
N SER A 201 6.84 -23.93 -18.48
CA SER A 201 6.94 -23.61 -19.92
C SER A 201 5.61 -23.69 -20.67
N HIS A 202 4.66 -24.45 -20.13
CA HIS A 202 3.32 -24.63 -20.70
C HIS A 202 2.29 -23.58 -20.23
N LEU A 203 2.68 -22.73 -19.27
CA LEU A 203 1.80 -21.70 -18.73
C LEU A 203 1.95 -20.41 -19.55
N PRO A 204 0.87 -19.66 -19.79
CA PRO A 204 0.96 -18.35 -20.44
C PRO A 204 1.87 -17.37 -19.73
N SER A 205 2.55 -16.50 -20.48
CA SER A 205 3.27 -15.37 -19.89
C SER A 205 2.32 -14.52 -19.05
N GLY A 206 2.73 -14.16 -17.83
CA GLY A 206 1.85 -13.41 -16.92
C GLY A 206 2.32 -13.41 -15.47
N ILE A 207 1.46 -12.85 -14.61
CA ILE A 207 1.68 -12.81 -13.17
C ILE A 207 0.96 -13.99 -12.52
N TYR A 208 1.69 -14.69 -11.67
CA TYR A 208 1.23 -15.80 -10.85
C TYR A 208 1.64 -15.57 -9.40
N PHE A 209 0.99 -16.30 -8.50
CA PHE A 209 1.29 -16.25 -7.07
C PHE A 209 1.56 -17.64 -6.54
N LEU A 210 2.63 -17.78 -5.80
CA LEU A 210 2.98 -19.00 -5.05
C LEU A 210 2.52 -18.82 -3.61
N GLN A 211 1.68 -19.71 -3.13
CA GLN A 211 1.12 -19.71 -1.79
C GLN A 211 1.29 -21.06 -1.14
N ASN A 212 1.71 -21.13 0.13
CA ASN A 212 1.66 -22.40 0.85
C ASN A 212 0.25 -22.71 1.37
N LYS A 213 -0.02 -23.98 1.67
CA LYS A 213 -1.33 -24.44 2.14
C LYS A 213 -1.80 -23.74 3.42
N SER A 214 -0.88 -23.42 4.31
CA SER A 214 -1.18 -22.67 5.55
C SER A 214 -1.47 -21.19 5.30
N SER A 215 -1.33 -20.73 4.04
CA SER A 215 -1.43 -19.31 3.66
C SER A 215 -0.48 -18.40 4.48
N SER A 216 0.63 -18.97 4.97
CA SER A 216 1.61 -18.24 5.75
C SER A 216 2.58 -17.43 4.87
N PHE A 217 2.66 -17.72 3.57
CA PHE A 217 3.33 -16.86 2.60
C PHE A 217 2.57 -16.77 1.27
N LEU A 218 2.74 -15.63 0.60
CA LEU A 218 2.33 -15.36 -0.78
C LEU A 218 3.47 -14.66 -1.49
N LYS A 219 3.89 -15.20 -2.64
CA LYS A 219 5.00 -14.62 -3.44
C LYS A 219 4.61 -14.47 -4.89
N LYS A 220 4.88 -13.30 -5.46
CA LYS A 220 4.65 -13.02 -6.89
C LYS A 220 5.72 -13.71 -7.74
N ILE A 221 5.27 -14.38 -8.79
CA ILE A 221 6.09 -15.01 -9.83
C ILE A 221 5.69 -14.41 -11.17
N ILE A 222 6.68 -14.06 -11.97
CA ILE A 222 6.49 -13.57 -13.34
C ILE A 222 6.96 -14.68 -14.29
N ILE A 223 6.04 -15.19 -15.10
CA ILE A 223 6.36 -16.13 -16.19
C ILE A 223 6.47 -15.29 -17.47
N GLN A 224 7.61 -15.47 -18.17
CA GLN A 224 7.92 -14.71 -19.38
C GLN A 224 8.61 -15.63 -20.39
N HIS A 225 7.94 -15.85 -21.52
CA HIS A 225 8.44 -16.60 -22.67
C HIS A 225 8.78 -15.68 -23.81
#